data_5988d9d989b5605d89d218d2930d0cf2
#
_entry.id   5988d9d989b5605d89d218d2930d0cf2
#
_cell.length_a   1.000
_cell.length_b   1.000
_cell.length_c   1.000
_cell.angle_alpha   90.00
_cell.angle_beta   90.00
_cell.angle_gamma   90.00
#
_symmetry.space_group_name_H-M   'P 1'
#
loop_
_entity.id
_entity.type
_entity.pdbx_description
1 polymer ?
#
loop_
_entity_poly.entity_id
_entity_poly.type
_entity_poly.pdbx_seq_one_letter_code
_entity_poly.pdbx_strand_id
1 'polypeptide(L)'
;MKITCIVTILALLSLASKAQTQGINKNYNAQLAKALNADDYGMKKYVLVILKTGSKSDLPKATRDSIFRGHMTNINRLADAGKLIVAGPLDKNALNYRGIFIFDVEEIEQAKALVETDPVIKSNLMAAEYLSWYGSAALKETLKIHSTIEKVKP
;
A
#
# COMPACT_ATOMS: atom_id res chain seq x y z
N MET A 1 11.53 -75.16 -31.07
CA MET A 1 11.65 -74.19 -29.98
C MET A 1 11.61 -72.84 -30.65
N LYS A 2 10.46 -72.12 -30.57
CA LYS A 2 10.26 -70.82 -31.21
C LYS A 2 10.36 -69.74 -30.11
N ILE A 3 11.40 -68.91 -30.23
CA ILE A 3 11.61 -67.76 -29.32
C ILE A 3 10.85 -66.58 -29.89
N THR A 4 9.80 -66.15 -29.20
CA THR A 4 9.02 -64.98 -29.58
C THR A 4 9.63 -63.76 -28.89
N CYS A 5 10.26 -62.86 -29.67
CA CYS A 5 10.73 -61.57 -29.21
C CYS A 5 9.51 -60.60 -29.02
N ILE A 6 9.24 -60.24 -27.79
CA ILE A 6 8.28 -59.15 -27.45
C ILE A 6 9.05 -57.85 -27.50
N VAL A 7 8.77 -57.01 -28.48
CA VAL A 7 9.29 -55.64 -28.60
C VAL A 7 8.32 -54.75 -27.83
N THR A 8 8.73 -54.28 -26.64
CA THR A 8 7.99 -53.33 -25.84
C THR A 8 8.28 -51.91 -26.36
N ILE A 9 7.35 -51.30 -27.07
CA ILE A 9 7.42 -49.93 -27.53
C ILE A 9 7.07 -49.03 -26.33
N LEU A 10 8.08 -48.39 -25.74
CA LEU A 10 7.90 -47.38 -24.72
C LEU A 10 7.50 -46.06 -25.38
N ALA A 11 6.21 -45.73 -25.36
CA ALA A 11 5.70 -44.45 -25.81
C ALA A 11 6.07 -43.37 -24.80
N LEU A 12 7.10 -42.59 -25.08
CA LEU A 12 7.43 -41.35 -24.38
C LEU A 12 6.38 -40.29 -24.70
N LEU A 13 5.37 -40.17 -23.85
CA LEU A 13 4.51 -38.98 -23.84
C LEU A 13 5.34 -37.78 -23.36
N SER A 14 5.86 -37.01 -24.27
CA SER A 14 6.38 -35.66 -24.00
C SER A 14 5.21 -34.77 -23.65
N LEU A 15 5.01 -34.52 -22.34
CA LEU A 15 4.18 -33.43 -21.81
C LEU A 15 4.84 -32.12 -22.21
N ALA A 16 4.50 -31.61 -23.39
CA ALA A 16 4.79 -30.24 -23.76
C ALA A 16 4.01 -29.33 -22.82
N SER A 17 4.63 -28.90 -21.72
CA SER A 17 4.14 -27.80 -20.91
C SER A 17 4.00 -26.58 -21.81
N LYS A 18 2.77 -26.22 -22.19
CA LYS A 18 2.51 -24.96 -22.85
C LYS A 18 2.87 -23.87 -21.83
N ALA A 19 4.08 -23.35 -21.91
CA ALA A 19 4.42 -22.09 -21.28
C ALA A 19 3.40 -21.09 -21.82
N GLN A 20 2.47 -20.66 -20.95
CA GLN A 20 1.50 -19.65 -21.27
C GLN A 20 2.30 -18.35 -21.45
N THR A 21 2.63 -17.99 -22.68
CA THR A 21 3.17 -16.67 -23.02
C THR A 21 2.11 -15.66 -22.60
N GLN A 22 2.29 -15.05 -21.43
CA GLN A 22 1.49 -13.90 -21.04
C GLN A 22 1.67 -12.85 -22.14
N GLY A 23 0.59 -12.59 -22.88
CA GLY A 23 0.62 -11.60 -23.94
C GLY A 23 0.93 -10.22 -23.33
N ILE A 24 1.84 -9.49 -23.96
CA ILE A 24 2.16 -8.12 -23.56
C ILE A 24 0.86 -7.29 -23.60
N ASN A 25 0.56 -6.61 -22.50
CA ASN A 25 -0.60 -5.71 -22.42
C ASN A 25 -0.49 -4.61 -23.51
N LYS A 26 -1.45 -4.55 -24.40
CA LYS A 26 -1.47 -3.58 -25.51
C LYS A 26 -1.52 -2.12 -25.04
N ASN A 27 -1.97 -1.89 -23.81
CA ASN A 27 -2.05 -0.56 -23.19
C ASN A 27 -0.81 -0.24 -22.33
N TYR A 28 0.23 -1.09 -22.37
CA TYR A 28 1.43 -0.87 -21.57
C TYR A 28 2.15 0.41 -21.98
N ASN A 29 2.37 1.28 -20.99
CA ASN A 29 3.14 2.52 -21.13
C ASN A 29 4.42 2.43 -20.32
N ALA A 30 5.53 2.12 -20.98
CA ALA A 30 6.84 1.93 -20.34
C ALA A 30 7.36 3.20 -19.63
N GLN A 31 7.06 4.39 -20.18
CA GLN A 31 7.48 5.65 -19.55
C GLN A 31 6.73 5.89 -18.24
N LEU A 32 5.42 5.64 -18.22
CA LEU A 32 4.60 5.77 -17.02
C LEU A 32 4.99 4.71 -15.97
N ALA A 33 5.17 3.47 -16.37
CA ALA A 33 5.61 2.40 -15.48
C ALA A 33 6.93 2.76 -14.79
N LYS A 34 7.92 3.26 -15.54
CA LYS A 34 9.18 3.74 -15.00
C LYS A 34 9.01 4.93 -14.05
N ALA A 35 8.18 5.91 -14.40
CA ALA A 35 7.93 7.10 -13.58
C ALA A 35 7.27 6.75 -12.24
N LEU A 36 6.44 5.71 -12.21
CA LEU A 36 5.77 5.23 -11.02
C LEU A 36 6.58 4.18 -10.22
N ASN A 37 7.77 3.79 -10.71
CA ASN A 37 8.58 2.69 -10.17
C ASN A 37 7.79 1.37 -10.12
N ALA A 38 7.00 1.11 -11.16
CA ALA A 38 6.25 -0.12 -11.31
C ALA A 38 7.15 -1.28 -11.78
N ASP A 39 6.90 -2.46 -11.27
CA ASP A 39 7.46 -3.69 -11.82
C ASP A 39 6.66 -4.19 -13.04
N ASP A 40 6.99 -5.39 -13.54
CA ASP A 40 6.34 -5.98 -14.72
C ASP A 40 4.83 -6.22 -14.55
N TYR A 41 4.34 -6.23 -13.33
CA TYR A 41 2.91 -6.38 -12.98
C TYR A 41 2.21 -5.04 -12.71
N GLY A 42 2.90 -3.91 -12.87
CA GLY A 42 2.37 -2.58 -12.54
C GLY A 42 2.28 -2.32 -11.04
N MET A 43 3.04 -3.07 -10.23
CA MET A 43 3.00 -3.06 -8.78
C MET A 43 4.28 -2.49 -8.18
N LYS A 44 4.25 -2.15 -6.91
CA LYS A 44 5.42 -1.76 -6.10
C LYS A 44 5.20 -2.01 -4.62
N LYS A 45 6.28 -1.91 -3.84
CA LYS A 45 6.20 -1.95 -2.38
C LYS A 45 5.77 -0.60 -1.81
N TYR A 46 5.00 -0.67 -0.74
CA TYR A 46 4.54 0.43 0.11
C TYR A 46 4.57 -0.01 1.57
N VAL A 47 4.35 0.92 2.48
CA VAL A 47 4.00 0.59 3.86
C VAL A 47 2.58 1.04 4.13
N LEU A 48 1.72 0.09 4.48
CA LEU A 48 0.38 0.33 5.02
C LEU A 48 0.49 0.53 6.53
N VAL A 49 -0.11 1.62 7.02
CA VAL A 49 -0.18 1.91 8.45
C VAL A 49 -1.63 1.93 8.88
N ILE A 50 -1.94 1.20 9.95
CA ILE A 50 -3.25 1.22 10.59
C ILE A 50 -3.13 2.04 11.87
N LEU A 51 -3.89 3.14 11.94
CA LEU A 51 -4.00 3.94 13.15
C LEU A 51 -5.06 3.33 14.07
N LYS A 52 -4.73 3.18 15.36
CA LYS A 52 -5.61 2.65 16.40
C LYS A 52 -5.80 3.66 17.52
N THR A 53 -6.85 3.49 18.33
CA THR A 53 -6.97 4.23 19.58
C THR A 53 -5.75 4.00 20.45
N GLY A 54 -5.11 5.07 20.89
CA GLY A 54 -3.93 5.03 21.77
C GLY A 54 -4.31 4.91 23.26
N SER A 55 -3.29 5.01 24.10
CA SER A 55 -3.44 4.85 25.56
C SER A 55 -3.97 6.10 26.27
N LYS A 56 -3.95 7.27 25.62
CA LYS A 56 -4.41 8.55 26.21
C LYS A 56 -5.65 9.08 25.46
N SER A 57 -6.78 8.39 25.59
CA SER A 57 -8.03 8.74 24.90
C SER A 57 -8.90 9.75 25.64
N ASP A 58 -8.64 10.04 26.91
CA ASP A 58 -9.44 10.85 27.84
C ASP A 58 -8.98 12.31 27.98
N LEU A 59 -8.23 12.81 26.98
CA LEU A 59 -7.77 14.20 26.98
C LEU A 59 -8.93 15.20 26.90
N PRO A 60 -8.79 16.41 27.50
CA PRO A 60 -9.77 17.49 27.36
C PRO A 60 -10.06 17.80 25.89
N LYS A 61 -11.31 18.16 25.60
CA LYS A 61 -11.75 18.41 24.20
C LYS A 61 -10.87 19.42 23.47
N ALA A 62 -10.55 20.55 24.11
CA ALA A 62 -9.71 21.60 23.49
C ALA A 62 -8.31 21.07 23.11
N THR A 63 -7.73 20.22 23.97
CA THR A 63 -6.43 19.57 23.70
C THR A 63 -6.54 18.61 22.53
N ARG A 64 -7.58 17.77 22.50
CA ARG A 64 -7.81 16.84 21.37
C ARG A 64 -7.99 17.60 20.06
N ASP A 65 -8.82 18.66 20.06
CA ASP A 65 -9.07 19.46 18.86
C ASP A 65 -7.77 20.09 18.34
N SER A 66 -6.87 20.54 19.24
CA SER A 66 -5.55 21.05 18.86
C SER A 66 -4.65 19.97 18.25
N ILE A 67 -4.62 18.78 18.85
CA ILE A 67 -3.85 17.63 18.36
C ILE A 67 -4.36 17.23 16.96
N PHE A 68 -5.67 17.16 16.74
CA PHE A 68 -6.25 16.80 15.44
C PHE A 68 -5.98 17.86 14.37
N ARG A 69 -5.99 19.15 14.70
CA ARG A 69 -5.53 20.18 13.73
C ARG A 69 -4.08 19.96 13.31
N GLY A 70 -3.20 19.66 14.26
CA GLY A 70 -1.81 19.32 13.97
C GLY A 70 -1.67 18.03 13.13
N HIS A 71 -2.53 17.04 13.38
CA HIS A 71 -2.62 15.81 12.60
C HIS A 71 -2.96 16.10 11.13
N MET A 72 -4.02 16.90 10.88
CA MET A 72 -4.38 17.27 9.50
C MET A 72 -3.27 18.07 8.81
N THR A 73 -2.63 19.00 9.52
CA THR A 73 -1.47 19.73 9.00
C THR A 73 -0.33 18.77 8.61
N ASN A 74 -0.06 17.75 9.43
CA ASN A 74 0.97 16.77 9.16
C ASN A 74 0.63 15.88 7.97
N ILE A 75 -0.63 15.44 7.83
CA ILE A 75 -1.14 14.69 6.66
C ILE A 75 -0.87 15.50 5.39
N ASN A 76 -1.30 16.76 5.34
CA ASN A 76 -1.12 17.63 4.18
C ASN A 76 0.37 17.80 3.84
N ARG A 77 1.22 18.06 4.82
CA ARG A 77 2.68 18.18 4.63
C ARG A 77 3.29 16.91 4.04
N LEU A 78 2.88 15.74 4.50
CA LEU A 78 3.40 14.45 4.00
C LEU A 78 2.86 14.11 2.61
N ALA A 79 1.61 14.50 2.31
CA ALA A 79 1.02 14.36 0.99
C ALA A 79 1.71 15.30 -0.02
N ASP A 80 1.92 16.56 0.33
CA ASP A 80 2.64 17.55 -0.51
C ASP A 80 4.08 17.10 -0.80
N ALA A 81 4.72 16.42 0.15
CA ALA A 81 6.04 15.81 -0.04
C ALA A 81 6.00 14.51 -0.87
N GLY A 82 4.83 14.05 -1.31
CA GLY A 82 4.64 12.81 -2.06
C GLY A 82 4.97 11.53 -1.27
N LYS A 83 5.03 11.64 0.07
CA LYS A 83 5.34 10.51 0.95
C LYS A 83 4.10 9.75 1.41
N LEU A 84 3.02 10.46 1.70
CA LEU A 84 1.73 9.90 2.08
C LEU A 84 0.80 9.94 0.87
N ILE A 85 0.45 8.78 0.35
CA ILE A 85 -0.33 8.66 -0.89
C ILE A 85 -1.82 8.54 -0.62
N VAL A 86 -2.18 7.81 0.43
CA VAL A 86 -3.56 7.59 0.86
C VAL A 86 -3.64 7.82 2.35
N ALA A 87 -4.61 8.61 2.77
CA ALA A 87 -5.00 8.80 4.16
C ALA A 87 -6.53 8.83 4.26
N GLY A 88 -7.07 8.23 5.29
CA GLY A 88 -8.51 8.29 5.51
C GLY A 88 -8.95 7.65 6.82
N PRO A 89 -10.05 8.16 7.41
CA PRO A 89 -10.62 7.56 8.60
C PRO A 89 -11.31 6.23 8.29
N LEU A 90 -11.40 5.38 9.29
CA LEU A 90 -12.23 4.18 9.28
C LEU A 90 -13.46 4.42 10.15
N ASP A 91 -14.60 3.88 9.72
CA ASP A 91 -15.80 3.84 10.53
C ASP A 91 -15.56 3.08 11.83
N LYS A 92 -16.42 3.34 12.83
CA LYS A 92 -16.38 2.66 14.13
C LYS A 92 -16.40 1.13 13.92
N ASN A 93 -15.41 0.45 14.51
CA ASN A 93 -15.25 -1.00 14.37
C ASN A 93 -14.77 -1.63 15.69
N ALA A 94 -14.94 -2.95 15.80
CA ALA A 94 -14.60 -3.73 16.99
C ALA A 94 -13.09 -3.77 17.30
N LEU A 95 -12.22 -3.51 16.30
CA LEU A 95 -10.76 -3.53 16.45
C LEU A 95 -10.19 -2.19 16.93
N ASN A 96 -11.06 -1.19 17.13
CA ASN A 96 -10.66 0.18 17.49
C ASN A 96 -9.69 0.82 16.48
N TYR A 97 -9.74 0.39 15.21
CA TYR A 97 -9.03 1.03 14.12
C TYR A 97 -9.68 2.38 13.80
N ARG A 98 -8.87 3.40 13.58
CA ARG A 98 -9.30 4.80 13.41
C ARG A 98 -9.09 5.32 12.01
N GLY A 99 -8.09 4.82 11.30
CA GLY A 99 -7.76 5.25 9.95
C GLY A 99 -6.63 4.43 9.37
N ILE A 100 -6.35 4.69 8.09
CA ILE A 100 -5.23 4.10 7.38
C ILE A 100 -4.37 5.17 6.76
N PHE A 101 -3.08 4.86 6.61
CA PHE A 101 -2.13 5.55 5.74
C PHE A 101 -1.50 4.56 4.79
N ILE A 102 -1.21 5.00 3.56
CA ILE A 102 -0.32 4.29 2.64
C ILE A 102 0.83 5.24 2.30
N PHE A 103 2.04 4.83 2.68
CA PHE A 103 3.27 5.58 2.43
C PHE A 103 4.02 5.03 1.22
N ASP A 104 4.49 5.93 0.35
CA ASP A 104 5.41 5.63 -0.75
C ASP A 104 6.85 5.49 -0.23
N VAL A 105 7.05 4.48 0.60
CA VAL A 105 8.34 4.03 1.11
C VAL A 105 8.35 2.49 1.11
N GLU A 106 9.54 1.88 1.05
CA GLU A 106 9.67 0.42 0.95
C GLU A 106 9.86 -0.24 2.31
N GLU A 107 10.48 0.49 3.27
CA GLU A 107 10.86 -0.05 4.57
C GLU A 107 9.98 0.51 5.70
N ILE A 108 9.62 -0.36 6.64
CA ILE A 108 8.80 -0.02 7.80
C ILE A 108 9.44 1.10 8.63
N GLU A 109 10.75 1.09 8.79
CA GLU A 109 11.50 2.09 9.56
C GLU A 109 11.37 3.50 8.96
N GLN A 110 11.31 3.61 7.62
CA GLN A 110 11.06 4.89 6.95
C GLN A 110 9.64 5.40 7.26
N ALA A 111 8.64 4.51 7.23
CA ALA A 111 7.27 4.88 7.58
C ALA A 111 7.14 5.27 9.06
N LYS A 112 7.81 4.56 9.98
CA LYS A 112 7.85 4.91 11.42
C LYS A 112 8.36 6.34 11.63
N ALA A 113 9.49 6.68 11.02
CA ALA A 113 10.05 8.02 11.12
C ALA A 113 9.10 9.12 10.64
N LEU A 114 8.28 8.85 9.60
CA LEU A 114 7.26 9.77 9.11
C LEU A 114 6.07 9.85 10.07
N VAL A 115 5.57 8.73 10.56
CA VAL A 115 4.42 8.63 11.47
C VAL A 115 4.73 9.26 12.83
N GLU A 116 5.96 9.11 13.33
CA GLU A 116 6.41 9.73 14.60
C GLU A 116 6.42 11.26 14.55
N THR A 117 6.32 11.88 13.37
CA THR A 117 6.14 13.35 13.28
C THR A 117 4.73 13.77 13.64
N ASP A 118 3.75 12.85 13.68
CA ASP A 118 2.35 13.15 13.85
C ASP A 118 1.98 13.46 15.33
N PRO A 119 1.30 14.59 15.61
CA PRO A 119 0.86 14.93 16.96
C PRO A 119 -0.04 13.89 17.63
N VAL A 120 -0.88 13.15 16.87
CA VAL A 120 -1.75 12.12 17.48
C VAL A 120 -0.94 10.92 17.98
N ILE A 121 0.22 10.65 17.36
CA ILE A 121 1.15 9.60 17.80
C ILE A 121 2.00 10.09 18.95
N LYS A 122 2.58 11.30 18.85
CA LYS A 122 3.39 11.91 19.92
C LYS A 122 2.64 12.03 21.23
N SER A 123 1.34 12.32 21.16
CA SER A 123 0.48 12.46 22.35
C SER A 123 -0.04 11.13 22.90
N ASN A 124 0.22 10.01 22.23
CA ASN A 124 -0.38 8.70 22.50
C ASN A 124 -1.92 8.69 22.40
N LEU A 125 -2.52 9.66 21.70
CA LEU A 125 -3.95 9.66 21.38
C LEU A 125 -4.28 8.56 20.38
N MET A 126 -3.34 8.27 19.47
CA MET A 126 -3.36 7.11 18.58
C MET A 126 -2.05 6.32 18.67
N ALA A 127 -2.12 5.05 18.31
CA ALA A 127 -1.00 4.15 18.08
C ALA A 127 -1.03 3.68 16.61
N ALA A 128 0.09 3.19 16.11
CA ALA A 128 0.22 2.76 14.72
C ALA A 128 0.71 1.30 14.63
N GLU A 129 0.12 0.55 13.70
CA GLU A 129 0.60 -0.74 13.21
C GLU A 129 1.14 -0.57 11.81
N TYR A 130 2.22 -1.28 11.48
CA TYR A 130 2.93 -1.14 10.21
C TYR A 130 2.98 -2.47 9.49
N LEU A 131 2.61 -2.47 8.22
CA LEU A 131 2.57 -3.64 7.36
C LEU A 131 3.27 -3.33 6.04
N SER A 132 4.24 -4.16 5.65
CA SER A 132 4.75 -4.12 4.29
C SER A 132 3.64 -4.55 3.34
N TRP A 133 3.37 -3.76 2.31
CA TRP A 133 2.28 -3.99 1.39
C TRP A 133 2.73 -3.85 -0.06
N TYR A 134 2.30 -4.78 -0.90
CA TYR A 134 2.57 -4.78 -2.33
C TYR A 134 1.28 -4.40 -3.06
N GLY A 135 1.29 -3.22 -3.68
CA GLY A 135 0.10 -2.63 -4.27
C GLY A 135 0.37 -2.01 -5.64
N SER A 136 -0.70 -1.59 -6.32
CA SER A 136 -0.57 -0.93 -7.62
C SER A 136 0.28 0.33 -7.54
N ALA A 137 1.28 0.45 -8.42
CA ALA A 137 2.11 1.65 -8.53
C ALA A 137 1.29 2.88 -8.97
N ALA A 138 0.13 2.68 -9.59
CA ALA A 138 -0.78 3.74 -10.01
C ALA A 138 -1.36 4.54 -8.83
N LEU A 139 -1.30 4.03 -7.59
CA LEU A 139 -1.71 4.78 -6.41
C LEU A 139 -0.97 6.12 -6.24
N LYS A 140 0.22 6.26 -6.78
CA LYS A 140 0.95 7.55 -6.77
C LYS A 140 0.20 8.66 -7.49
N GLU A 141 -0.65 8.33 -8.45
CA GLU A 141 -1.47 9.31 -9.17
C GLU A 141 -2.70 9.79 -8.38
N THR A 142 -3.05 9.13 -7.26
CA THR A 142 -4.23 9.50 -6.45
C THR A 142 -4.15 10.92 -5.93
N LEU A 143 -2.99 11.40 -5.47
CA LEU A 143 -2.81 12.76 -4.98
C LEU A 143 -3.12 13.82 -6.05
N LYS A 144 -2.65 13.57 -7.28
CA LYS A 144 -2.85 14.44 -8.43
C LYS A 144 -4.35 14.54 -8.80
N ILE A 145 -5.03 13.38 -8.80
CA ILE A 145 -6.45 13.32 -9.10
C ILE A 145 -7.24 13.93 -7.95
N HIS A 146 -6.88 13.62 -6.69
CA HIS A 146 -7.56 14.13 -5.51
C HIS A 146 -7.61 15.66 -5.50
N SER A 147 -6.50 16.33 -5.79
CA SER A 147 -6.45 17.80 -5.84
C SER A 147 -7.39 18.45 -6.87
N THR A 148 -7.90 17.67 -7.82
CA THR A 148 -8.86 18.15 -8.84
C THR A 148 -10.31 17.88 -8.50
N ILE A 149 -10.59 17.02 -7.51
CA ILE A 149 -11.94 16.62 -7.10
C ILE A 149 -12.33 17.14 -5.72
N GLU A 150 -11.37 17.56 -4.90
CA GLU A 150 -11.67 18.20 -3.62
C GLU A 150 -12.22 19.62 -3.85
N LYS A 151 -13.40 19.89 -3.31
CA LYS A 151 -14.01 21.23 -3.35
C LYS A 151 -13.56 22.11 -2.19
N VAL A 152 -13.28 21.49 -1.05
CA VAL A 152 -12.88 22.16 0.19
C VAL A 152 -11.69 21.41 0.77
N LYS A 153 -10.59 22.14 1.03
CA LYS A 153 -9.43 21.55 1.71
C LYS A 153 -9.75 21.26 3.17
N PRO A 154 -9.38 20.07 3.69
CA PRO A 154 -9.62 19.68 5.07
C PRO A 154 -8.82 20.47 6.10
#